data_e025cd5849a03f2aa5226dcbb14e9a65
#
_entry.id   e025cd5849a03f2aa5226dcbb14e9a65
#
_cell.length_a   1.000
_cell.length_b   1.000
_cell.length_c   1.000
_cell.angle_alpha   90.00
_cell.angle_beta   90.00
_cell.angle_gamma   90.00
#
_symmetry.space_group_name_H-M   'P 1'
#
loop_
_entity.id
_entity.type
_entity.pdbx_description
1 polymer ?
#
loop_
_entity_poly.entity_id
_entity_poly.type
_entity_poly.pdbx_seq_one_letter_code
_entity_poly.pdbx_strand_id
1 'polypeptide(L)' 'MKAADLTPLAPDELGAKERELTDQLFRMRIQKSMGQLEAPAKIRSVRRDLARIKTVMRQKQVG' A
#
# COMPACT_ATOMS: atom_id res chain seq x y z
N MET A 1 2.07 4.46 -7.75
CA MET A 1 2.02 3.05 -8.20
C MET A 1 0.76 2.82 -9.02
N LYS A 2 0.90 2.30 -10.21
CA LYS A 2 -0.23 2.05 -11.11
C LYS A 2 -0.59 0.57 -11.09
N ALA A 3 -1.84 0.23 -11.38
CA ALA A 3 -2.29 -1.16 -11.44
C ALA A 3 -1.46 -1.98 -12.44
N ALA A 4 -1.07 -1.37 -13.55
CA ALA A 4 -0.25 -2.03 -14.56
C ALA A 4 1.12 -2.44 -14.02
N ASP A 5 1.65 -1.71 -13.04
CA ASP A 5 2.93 -2.03 -12.43
C ASP A 5 2.82 -3.22 -11.46
N LEU A 6 1.61 -3.48 -10.95
CA LEU A 6 1.37 -4.56 -10.00
C LEU A 6 0.95 -5.87 -10.68
N THR A 7 0.33 -5.78 -11.85
CA THR A 7 -0.21 -6.94 -12.55
C THR A 7 0.84 -8.03 -12.84
N PRO A 8 2.07 -7.70 -13.27
CA PRO A 8 3.09 -8.72 -13.52
C PRO A 8 3.72 -9.31 -12.28
N LEU A 9 3.44 -8.77 -11.10
CA LEU A 9 4.05 -9.27 -9.86
C LEU A 9 3.42 -10.59 -9.44
N ALA A 10 4.25 -11.49 -8.90
CA ALA A 10 3.76 -12.74 -8.33
C ALA A 10 2.98 -12.46 -7.03
N PRO A 11 2.05 -13.38 -6.63
CA PRO A 11 1.30 -13.20 -5.39
C PRO A 11 2.20 -12.99 -4.17
N ASP A 12 3.35 -13.65 -4.11
CA ASP A 12 4.29 -13.49 -3.00
C ASP A 12 4.87 -12.08 -2.96
N GLU A 13 5.17 -11.52 -4.12
CA GLU A 13 5.69 -10.17 -4.23
C GLU A 13 4.64 -9.15 -3.85
N LEU A 14 3.39 -9.38 -4.26
CA LEU A 14 2.28 -8.52 -3.89
C LEU A 14 2.04 -8.54 -2.38
N GLY A 15 2.12 -9.71 -1.76
CA GLY A 15 1.98 -9.85 -0.32
C GLY A 15 3.07 -9.10 0.44
N ALA A 16 4.31 -9.18 -0.04
CA ALA A 16 5.43 -8.47 0.56
C ALA A 16 5.23 -6.96 0.43
N LYS A 17 4.77 -6.50 -0.74
CA LYS A 17 4.50 -5.10 -0.99
C LYS A 17 3.38 -4.58 -0.10
N GLU A 18 2.33 -5.37 0.07
CA GLU A 18 1.22 -5.02 0.96
C GLU A 18 1.70 -4.83 2.40
N ARG A 19 2.53 -5.74 2.88
CA ARG A 19 3.07 -5.64 4.24
C ARG A 19 3.94 -4.40 4.40
N GLU A 20 4.77 -4.11 3.41
CA GLU A 20 5.62 -2.93 3.42
C GLU A 20 4.80 -1.65 3.51
N LEU A 21 3.74 -1.53 2.68
CA LEU A 21 2.89 -0.35 2.67
C LEU A 21 2.06 -0.24 3.94
N THR A 22 1.57 -1.36 4.46
CA THR A 22 0.83 -1.38 5.73
C THR A 22 1.72 -0.88 6.86
N ASP A 23 2.97 -1.31 6.89
CA ASP A 23 3.94 -0.88 7.89
C ASP A 23 4.22 0.62 7.79
N GLN A 24 4.41 1.13 6.58
CA GLN A 24 4.59 2.55 6.34
C GLN A 24 3.40 3.36 6.83
N LEU A 25 2.20 2.90 6.51
CA LEU A 25 0.97 3.57 6.93
C LEU A 25 0.87 3.63 8.45
N PHE A 26 1.21 2.53 9.12
CA PHE A 26 1.20 2.47 10.58
C PHE A 26 2.17 3.49 11.18
N ARG A 27 3.39 3.55 10.65
CA ARG A 27 4.39 4.51 11.11
C ARG A 27 3.93 5.95 10.90
N MET A 28 3.31 6.24 9.76
CA MET A 28 2.80 7.57 9.46
C MET A 28 1.69 7.97 10.43
N ARG A 29 0.83 7.02 10.82
CA ARG A 29 -0.23 7.28 11.80
C ARG A 29 0.35 7.64 13.16
N ILE A 30 1.40 6.94 13.57
CA ILE A 30 2.09 7.24 14.82
C ILE A 30 2.70 8.64 14.76
N GLN A 31 3.38 8.98 13.67
CA GLN A 31 3.97 10.29 13.48
C GLN A 31 2.91 11.38 13.50
N LYS A 32 1.76 11.13 12.88
CA LYS A 32 0.66 12.08 12.89
C LYS A 32 0.13 12.33 14.29
N SER A 33 -0.01 11.28 15.09
CA SER A 33 -0.49 11.43 16.46
C SER A 33 0.49 12.18 17.34
N MET A 34 1.77 12.17 17.00
CA MET A 34 2.81 12.94 17.69
C MET A 34 3.02 14.34 17.11
N GLY A 35 2.22 14.70 16.08
CA GLY A 35 2.34 16.02 15.47
C GLY A 35 3.56 16.19 14.57
N GLN A 36 4.23 15.10 14.19
CA GLN A 36 5.45 15.14 13.41
C GLN A 36 5.27 14.97 11.92
N LEU A 37 4.06 14.61 11.48
CA LEU A 37 3.80 14.35 10.07
C LEU A 37 3.55 15.66 9.32
N GLU A 38 4.42 15.97 8.34
CA GLU A 38 4.33 17.20 7.57
C GLU A 38 3.64 17.05 6.22
N ALA A 39 3.44 15.82 5.75
CA ALA A 39 2.90 15.57 4.40
C ALA A 39 1.69 14.64 4.44
N PRO A 40 0.49 15.17 4.72
CA PRO A 40 -0.73 14.34 4.72
C PRO A 40 -1.02 13.70 3.36
N ALA A 41 -0.56 14.31 2.27
CA ALA A 41 -0.72 13.75 0.93
C ALA A 41 -0.02 12.39 0.80
N LYS A 42 1.06 12.17 1.53
CA LYS A 42 1.80 10.92 1.50
C LYS A 42 0.97 9.77 2.09
N ILE A 43 0.21 10.04 3.15
CA ILE A 43 -0.69 9.04 3.72
C ILE A 43 -1.73 8.62 2.68
N ARG A 44 -2.31 9.57 1.96
CA ARG A 44 -3.30 9.28 0.91
C ARG A 44 -2.69 8.44 -0.19
N SER A 45 -1.46 8.77 -0.60
CA SER A 45 -0.76 8.03 -1.64
C SER A 45 -0.52 6.58 -1.23
N VAL A 46 -0.03 6.36 -0.01
CA VAL A 46 0.22 5.00 0.50
C VAL A 46 -1.08 4.22 0.62
N ARG A 47 -2.13 4.83 1.11
CA ARG A 47 -3.45 4.16 1.22
C ARG A 47 -3.99 3.78 -0.15
N ARG A 48 -3.81 4.63 -1.15
CA ARG A 48 -4.24 4.36 -2.52
C ARG A 48 -3.46 3.18 -3.10
N ASP A 49 -2.15 3.18 -2.92
CA ASP A 49 -1.30 2.09 -3.40
C ASP A 49 -1.68 0.77 -2.74
N LEU A 50 -1.94 0.80 -1.44
CA LEU A 50 -2.35 -0.40 -0.69
C LEU A 50 -3.69 -0.93 -1.22
N ALA A 51 -4.64 -0.05 -1.50
CA ALA A 51 -5.93 -0.45 -2.06
C ALA A 51 -5.77 -1.10 -3.44
N ARG A 52 -4.87 -0.57 -4.27
CA ARG A 52 -4.59 -1.15 -5.59
C ARG A 52 -3.98 -2.53 -5.47
N ILE A 53 -3.04 -2.71 -4.55
CA ILE A 53 -2.42 -4.02 -4.33
C ILE A 53 -3.47 -5.03 -3.91
N LYS A 54 -4.37 -4.67 -2.99
CA LYS A 54 -5.43 -5.57 -2.55
C LYS A 54 -6.36 -5.93 -3.69
N THR A 55 -6.67 -4.99 -4.57
CA THR A 55 -7.52 -5.23 -5.73
C THR A 55 -6.85 -6.22 -6.69
N VAL A 56 -5.57 -6.03 -6.99
CA VAL A 56 -4.83 -6.92 -7.88
C VAL A 56 -4.71 -8.32 -7.29
N MET A 57 -4.44 -8.42 -5.98
CA MET A 57 -4.37 -9.71 -5.30
C MET A 57 -5.71 -10.45 -5.37
N ARG A 58 -6.82 -9.73 -5.18
CA ARG A 58 -8.14 -10.33 -5.28
C ARG A 58 -8.41 -10.83 -6.69
N GLN A 59 -8.04 -10.07 -7.71
CA GLN A 59 -8.20 -10.49 -9.11
C GLN A 59 -7.43 -11.76 -9.40
N LYS A 60 -6.22 -11.90 -8.88
CA LYS A 60 -5.40 -13.08 -9.09
C LYS A 60 -5.94 -14.29 -8.35
N GLN A 61 -6.58 -14.09 -7.20
CA GLN A 61 -7.16 -15.19 -6.43
C GLN A 61 -8.44 -15.74 -7.09
N VAL A 62 -9.21 -14.88 -7.73
CA VAL A 62 -10.48 -15.25 -8.35
C VAL A 62 -10.26 -15.88 -9.71
N GLY A 63 -9.21 -15.51 -10.38
CA GLY A 63 -8.86 -16.07 -11.67
C GLY A 63 -8.41 -17.49 -11.56
#